data_3fa2a09562683812112fe8a5894cd1e8
#
_entry.id   3fa2a09562683812112fe8a5894cd1e8
#
_cell.length_a   1.000
_cell.length_b   1.000
_cell.length_c   1.000
_cell.angle_alpha   90.00
_cell.angle_beta   90.00
_cell.angle_gamma   90.00
#
_symmetry.space_group_name_H-M   'P 1'
#
loop_
_entity.id
_entity.type
_entity.pdbx_description
1 polymer ?
#
loop_
_entity_poly.entity_id
_entity_poly.type
_entity_poly.pdbx_seq_one_letter_code
_entity_poly.pdbx_strand_id
1 'polypeptide(L)'
;MILLTAARKMGERSSAYVVFLENNCLFIVKSDSELMNELSHRVNYLRELSSDESASLKSALIGIYKDVATLCNKYNLTYMLSGGSCLGAVRHKGFIPWDDDLDIMMPRKDYETLILLCKRGELGDK
;
A
#
# COMPACT_ATOMS: atom_id res chain seq x y z
N MET A 1 15.32 -0.64 -6.10
CA MET A 1 14.12 0.16 -5.89
C MET A 1 13.06 -0.78 -5.39
N ILE A 2 12.36 -0.47 -4.34
CA ILE A 2 11.38 -1.35 -3.68
C ILE A 2 10.03 -0.65 -3.70
N LEU A 3 9.00 -1.39 -4.02
CA LEU A 3 7.62 -0.97 -3.95
C LEU A 3 7.08 -1.29 -2.55
N LEU A 4 6.45 -0.32 -1.93
CA LEU A 4 5.69 -0.46 -0.70
C LEU A 4 4.22 -0.27 -1.05
N THR A 5 3.42 -1.30 -0.86
CA THR A 5 1.97 -1.25 -1.09
C THR A 5 1.27 -1.35 0.25
N ALA A 6 0.40 -0.38 0.54
CA ALA A 6 -0.52 -0.45 1.65
C ALA A 6 -1.88 -0.89 1.11
N ALA A 7 -2.31 -2.08 1.47
CA ALA A 7 -3.60 -2.63 1.07
C ALA A 7 -4.35 -3.20 2.29
N ARG A 8 -5.66 -3.18 2.23
CA ARG A 8 -6.51 -3.74 3.30
C ARG A 8 -6.92 -5.17 2.95
N LYS A 9 -6.67 -6.12 3.87
CA LYS A 9 -7.23 -7.47 3.76
C LYS A 9 -8.72 -7.43 4.10
N MET A 10 -9.57 -7.80 3.14
CA MET A 10 -11.02 -7.85 3.35
C MET A 10 -11.38 -8.94 4.37
N GLY A 11 -12.13 -8.58 5.39
CA GLY A 11 -12.72 -9.51 6.37
C GLY A 11 -12.33 -9.27 7.83
N GLU A 12 -11.32 -8.49 8.15
CA GLU A 12 -10.98 -8.16 9.53
C GLU A 12 -11.30 -6.71 9.85
N ARG A 13 -11.94 -6.50 10.99
CA ARG A 13 -12.31 -5.17 11.45
C ARG A 13 -11.03 -4.34 11.66
N SER A 14 -10.93 -3.25 10.91
CA SER A 14 -10.14 -2.06 11.26
C SER A 14 -8.61 -2.14 11.21
N SER A 15 -7.99 -3.01 10.44
CA SER A 15 -6.52 -2.99 10.30
C SER A 15 -6.10 -2.75 8.86
N ALA A 16 -5.49 -1.61 8.59
CA ALA A 16 -4.73 -1.40 7.38
C ALA A 16 -3.34 -2.00 7.56
N TYR A 17 -2.86 -2.75 6.58
CA TYR A 17 -1.53 -3.36 6.63
C TYR A 17 -0.59 -2.67 5.66
N VAL A 18 0.61 -2.35 6.14
CA VAL A 18 1.73 -2.01 5.27
C VAL A 18 2.41 -3.31 4.90
N VAL A 19 2.29 -3.74 3.67
CA VAL A 19 2.96 -4.96 3.18
C VAL A 19 4.35 -4.58 2.71
N PHE A 20 5.37 -5.04 3.44
CA PHE A 20 6.75 -4.94 3.02
C PHE A 20 7.10 -6.17 2.19
N LEU A 21 7.36 -5.98 0.91
CA LEU A 21 7.90 -7.06 0.08
C LEU A 21 9.40 -7.17 0.33
N GLU A 22 9.79 -8.05 1.24
CA GLU A 22 11.19 -8.45 1.40
C GLU A 22 11.56 -9.44 0.29
N ASN A 23 12.61 -9.10 -0.43
CA ASN A 23 13.40 -9.96 -1.32
C ASN A 23 12.68 -10.66 -2.46
N ASN A 24 13.12 -10.30 -3.64
CA ASN A 24 12.72 -10.80 -4.94
C ASN A 24 11.28 -10.45 -5.30
N CYS A 25 11.17 -9.47 -6.19
CA CYS A 25 10.11 -9.53 -7.17
C CYS A 25 10.25 -10.85 -7.93
N LEU A 26 9.79 -11.93 -7.32
CA LEU A 26 9.31 -13.05 -8.07
C LEU A 26 7.97 -12.56 -8.62
N PHE A 27 8.00 -11.89 -9.78
CA PHE A 27 6.86 -11.89 -10.66
C PHE A 27 6.68 -13.37 -11.02
N ILE A 28 5.90 -14.07 -10.20
CA ILE A 28 5.23 -15.24 -10.70
C ILE A 28 4.22 -14.66 -11.68
N VAL A 29 4.62 -14.54 -12.92
CA VAL A 29 3.69 -14.34 -14.03
C VAL A 29 2.91 -15.64 -14.09
N LYS A 30 1.84 -15.73 -13.28
CA LYS A 30 0.84 -16.75 -13.45
C LYS A 30 0.25 -16.53 -14.84
N SER A 31 0.04 -17.58 -15.59
CA SER A 31 -0.69 -17.48 -16.85
C SER A 31 -2.06 -16.84 -16.55
N ASP A 32 -2.62 -16.10 -17.48
CA ASP A 32 -3.95 -15.47 -17.33
C ASP A 32 -5.01 -16.47 -16.87
N SER A 33 -4.89 -17.74 -17.32
CA SER A 33 -5.77 -18.83 -16.94
C SER A 33 -5.62 -19.25 -15.47
N GLU A 34 -4.39 -19.27 -14.93
CA GLU A 34 -4.15 -19.59 -13.51
C GLU A 34 -4.63 -18.45 -12.61
N LEU A 35 -4.39 -17.21 -13.01
CA LEU A 35 -4.87 -16.02 -12.30
C LEU A 35 -6.40 -15.99 -12.29
N MET A 36 -7.05 -16.21 -13.43
CA MET A 36 -8.50 -16.23 -13.55
C MET A 36 -9.12 -17.39 -12.77
N ASN A 37 -8.48 -18.56 -12.72
CA ASN A 37 -8.94 -19.69 -11.92
C ASN A 37 -8.84 -19.39 -10.42
N GLU A 38 -7.75 -18.78 -9.97
CA GLU A 38 -7.59 -18.36 -8.57
C GLU A 38 -8.58 -17.25 -8.18
N LEU A 39 -8.82 -16.28 -9.07
CA LEU A 39 -9.82 -15.24 -8.88
C LEU A 39 -11.25 -15.82 -8.88
N SER A 40 -11.58 -16.79 -9.73
CA SER A 40 -12.92 -17.41 -9.77
C SER A 40 -13.27 -18.13 -8.46
N HIS A 41 -12.29 -18.70 -7.76
CA HIS A 41 -12.49 -19.27 -6.41
C HIS A 41 -12.62 -18.21 -5.32
N ARG A 42 -12.18 -16.97 -5.57
CA ARG A 42 -12.24 -15.83 -4.65
C ARG A 42 -13.40 -14.87 -4.90
N VAL A 43 -14.06 -14.99 -6.05
CA VAL A 43 -15.13 -14.05 -6.49
C VAL A 43 -16.27 -13.95 -5.47
N ASN A 44 -16.58 -15.04 -4.74
CA ASN A 44 -17.62 -15.03 -3.71
C ASN A 44 -17.29 -14.14 -2.49
N TYR A 45 -16.03 -13.68 -2.36
CA TYR A 45 -15.55 -12.81 -1.29
C TYR A 45 -15.27 -11.38 -1.77
N LEU A 46 -15.31 -11.13 -3.10
CA LEU A 46 -15.14 -9.81 -3.66
C LEU A 46 -16.49 -9.10 -3.67
N ARG A 47 -16.54 -7.92 -3.09
CA ARG A 47 -17.70 -7.03 -3.17
C ARG A 47 -17.23 -5.61 -3.43
N GLU A 48 -18.04 -4.85 -4.09
CA GLU A 48 -17.81 -3.41 -4.18
C GLU A 48 -17.94 -2.77 -2.81
N LEU A 49 -17.03 -1.84 -2.50
CA LEU A 49 -17.13 -1.02 -1.31
C LEU A 49 -18.23 0.02 -1.51
N SER A 50 -19.01 0.25 -0.46
CA SER A 50 -19.88 1.43 -0.43
C SER A 50 -19.05 2.72 -0.44
N SER A 51 -19.67 3.83 -0.79
CA SER A 51 -19.00 5.15 -0.77
C SER A 51 -18.38 5.48 0.58
N ASP A 52 -19.06 5.15 1.68
CA ASP A 52 -18.59 5.43 3.03
C ASP A 52 -17.41 4.51 3.43
N GLU A 53 -17.45 3.24 3.04
CA GLU A 53 -16.33 2.31 3.23
C GLU A 53 -15.11 2.73 2.43
N SER A 54 -15.30 3.14 1.17
CA SER A 54 -14.22 3.66 0.32
C SER A 54 -13.60 4.94 0.90
N ALA A 55 -14.44 5.87 1.38
CA ALA A 55 -13.96 7.09 2.02
C ALA A 55 -13.17 6.78 3.32
N SER A 56 -13.66 5.86 4.13
CA SER A 56 -12.99 5.42 5.37
C SER A 56 -11.66 4.75 5.08
N LEU A 57 -11.61 3.88 4.05
CA LEU A 57 -10.37 3.24 3.61
C LEU A 57 -9.34 4.27 3.14
N LYS A 58 -9.74 5.19 2.25
CA LYS A 58 -8.85 6.24 1.75
C LYS A 58 -8.34 7.15 2.86
N SER A 59 -9.19 7.47 3.85
CA SER A 59 -8.77 8.22 5.04
C SER A 59 -7.72 7.47 5.85
N ALA A 60 -7.88 6.17 6.05
CA ALA A 60 -6.90 5.33 6.75
C ALA A 60 -5.56 5.26 5.98
N LEU A 61 -5.60 5.06 4.66
CA LEU A 61 -4.41 5.04 3.81
C LEU A 61 -3.63 6.36 3.87
N ILE A 62 -4.33 7.50 3.84
CA ILE A 62 -3.71 8.82 4.01
C ILE A 62 -3.11 8.98 5.41
N GLY A 63 -3.74 8.44 6.44
CA GLY A 63 -3.20 8.42 7.80
C GLY A 63 -1.86 7.70 7.85
N ILE A 64 -1.80 6.47 7.34
CA ILE A 64 -0.57 5.66 7.25
C ILE A 64 0.51 6.39 6.43
N TYR A 65 0.12 6.94 5.27
CA TYR A 65 1.06 7.69 4.44
C TYR A 65 1.67 8.88 5.17
N LYS A 66 0.87 9.65 5.92
CA LYS A 66 1.37 10.79 6.71
C LYS A 66 2.34 10.35 7.80
N ASP A 67 2.10 9.23 8.47
CA ASP A 67 2.99 8.70 9.50
C ASP A 67 4.33 8.28 8.86
N VAL A 68 4.30 7.55 7.74
CA VAL A 68 5.50 7.17 6.99
C VAL A 68 6.24 8.38 6.45
N ALA A 69 5.53 9.35 5.86
CA ALA A 69 6.12 10.58 5.34
C ALA A 69 6.80 11.41 6.45
N THR A 70 6.16 11.49 7.62
CA THR A 70 6.73 12.18 8.78
C THR A 70 8.03 11.51 9.23
N LEU A 71 8.04 10.18 9.30
CA LEU A 71 9.22 9.42 9.65
C LEU A 71 10.34 9.59 8.60
N CYS A 72 10.00 9.49 7.33
CA CYS A 72 10.95 9.71 6.23
C CYS A 72 11.57 11.11 6.30
N ASN A 73 10.76 12.13 6.52
CA ASN A 73 11.25 13.51 6.64
C ASN A 73 12.14 13.69 7.89
N LYS A 74 11.77 13.10 9.03
CA LYS A 74 12.57 13.13 10.27
C LYS A 74 13.98 12.57 10.07
N TYR A 75 14.10 11.50 9.29
CA TYR A 75 15.36 10.80 9.05
C TYR A 75 15.99 11.06 7.67
N ASN A 76 15.46 12.05 6.94
CA ASN A 76 15.93 12.45 5.61
C ASN A 76 16.00 11.27 4.62
N LEU A 77 14.96 10.42 4.61
CA LEU A 77 14.82 9.29 3.70
C LEU A 77 14.11 9.73 2.42
N THR A 78 14.63 9.27 1.29
CA THR A 78 14.03 9.54 -0.02
C THR A 78 12.87 8.58 -0.28
N TYR A 79 11.71 9.12 -0.62
CA TYR A 79 10.54 8.35 -1.04
C TYR A 79 9.76 9.11 -2.11
N MET A 80 8.96 8.40 -2.88
CA MET A 80 8.10 8.99 -3.90
C MET A 80 6.85 8.13 -4.11
N LEU A 81 5.76 8.74 -4.55
CA LEU A 81 4.58 7.99 -4.97
C LEU A 81 4.89 7.14 -6.21
N SER A 82 4.28 5.98 -6.32
CA SER A 82 4.46 5.04 -7.41
C SER A 82 3.11 4.60 -8.01
N GLY A 83 3.14 3.93 -9.14
CA GLY A 83 2.00 3.26 -9.73
C GLY A 83 0.73 4.11 -9.82
N GLY A 84 -0.39 3.53 -9.41
CA GLY A 84 -1.70 4.16 -9.34
C GLY A 84 -1.73 5.40 -8.46
N SER A 85 -1.01 5.37 -7.34
CA SER A 85 -0.94 6.49 -6.40
C SER A 85 -0.31 7.74 -7.03
N CYS A 86 0.77 7.57 -7.81
CA CYS A 86 1.41 8.67 -8.54
C CYS A 86 0.48 9.20 -9.64
N LEU A 87 -0.13 8.31 -10.42
CA LEU A 87 -1.07 8.68 -11.47
C LEU A 87 -2.30 9.40 -10.90
N GLY A 88 -2.83 8.91 -9.79
CA GLY A 88 -3.96 9.52 -9.08
C GLY A 88 -3.63 10.94 -8.61
N ALA A 89 -2.48 11.13 -7.98
CA ALA A 89 -2.02 12.45 -7.52
C ALA A 89 -1.93 13.47 -8.66
N VAL A 90 -1.39 13.07 -9.82
CA VAL A 90 -1.22 13.97 -10.97
C VAL A 90 -2.55 14.22 -11.68
N ARG A 91 -3.30 13.17 -12.00
CA ARG A 91 -4.51 13.24 -12.86
C ARG A 91 -5.77 13.61 -12.10
N HIS A 92 -5.97 13.03 -10.90
CA HIS A 92 -7.20 13.19 -10.12
C HIS A 92 -7.05 14.14 -8.93
N LYS A 93 -5.83 14.60 -8.65
CA LYS A 93 -5.48 15.38 -7.44
C LYS A 93 -5.79 14.65 -6.13
N GLY A 94 -5.76 13.33 -6.18
CA GLY A 94 -6.07 12.42 -5.10
C GLY A 94 -6.01 10.96 -5.56
N PHE A 95 -6.75 10.08 -4.91
CA PHE A 95 -6.87 8.69 -5.36
C PHE A 95 -7.60 8.58 -6.70
N ILE A 96 -7.25 7.59 -7.48
CA ILE A 96 -8.09 7.10 -8.55
C ILE A 96 -9.39 6.59 -7.91
N PRO A 97 -10.60 6.89 -8.45
CA PRO A 97 -11.87 6.59 -7.75
C PRO A 97 -12.05 5.15 -7.29
N TRP A 98 -11.56 4.19 -8.06
CA TRP A 98 -11.65 2.75 -7.80
C TRP A 98 -10.41 2.13 -7.15
N ASP A 99 -9.41 2.95 -6.81
CA ASP A 99 -8.16 2.52 -6.19
C ASP A 99 -8.36 2.32 -4.68
N ASP A 100 -7.82 1.23 -4.15
CA ASP A 100 -7.96 0.80 -2.76
C ASP A 100 -6.61 0.62 -2.05
N ASP A 101 -5.51 1.05 -2.68
CA ASP A 101 -4.16 1.01 -2.15
C ASP A 101 -3.44 2.36 -2.25
N LEU A 102 -2.24 2.42 -1.67
CA LEU A 102 -1.32 3.53 -1.80
C LEU A 102 0.10 2.99 -1.89
N ASP A 103 0.73 3.28 -3.02
CA ASP A 103 2.07 2.80 -3.34
C ASP A 103 3.12 3.89 -3.17
N ILE A 104 4.20 3.57 -2.47
CA ILE A 104 5.41 4.38 -2.45
C ILE A 104 6.62 3.57 -2.89
N MET A 105 7.60 4.26 -3.41
CA MET A 105 8.84 3.71 -3.93
C MET A 105 10.00 4.39 -3.25
N MET A 106 11.03 3.61 -2.88
CA MET A 106 12.20 4.11 -2.17
C MET A 106 13.50 3.52 -2.73
N PRO A 107 14.64 4.24 -2.65
CA PRO A 107 15.95 3.63 -2.79
C PRO A 107 16.17 2.51 -1.76
N ARG A 108 16.89 1.44 -2.12
CA ARG A 108 17.10 0.28 -1.25
C ARG A 108 17.63 0.67 0.13
N LYS A 109 18.62 1.53 0.19
CA LYS A 109 19.24 2.00 1.44
C LYS A 109 18.23 2.67 2.37
N ASP A 110 17.39 3.54 1.82
CA ASP A 110 16.40 4.29 2.60
C ASP A 110 15.28 3.39 3.07
N TYR A 111 14.87 2.43 2.23
CA TYR A 111 13.92 1.39 2.61
C TYR A 111 14.42 0.54 3.79
N GLU A 112 15.66 0.04 3.72
CA GLU A 112 16.25 -0.75 4.81
C GLU A 112 16.33 0.05 6.12
N THR A 113 16.63 1.34 6.01
CA THR A 113 16.60 2.26 7.15
C THR A 113 15.20 2.42 7.71
N LEU A 114 14.19 2.63 6.85
CA LEU A 114 12.79 2.73 7.25
C LEU A 114 12.34 1.46 8.02
N ILE A 115 12.65 0.27 7.50
CA ILE A 115 12.33 -1.00 8.17
C ILE A 115 12.95 -1.08 9.57
N LEU A 116 14.21 -0.67 9.72
CA LEU A 116 14.87 -0.65 11.03
C LEU A 116 14.20 0.31 12.01
N LEU A 117 13.76 1.48 11.54
CA LEU A 117 13.05 2.45 12.35
C LEU A 117 11.69 1.94 12.79
N CYS A 118 10.94 1.30 11.88
CA CYS A 118 9.66 0.65 12.21
C CYS A 118 9.84 -0.45 13.27
N LYS A 119 10.87 -1.31 13.13
CA LYS A 119 11.19 -2.35 14.11
C LYS A 119 11.57 -1.79 15.49
N ARG A 120 12.03 -0.54 15.57
CA ARG A 120 12.31 0.18 16.82
C ARG A 120 11.09 0.87 17.44
N GLY A 121 9.93 0.77 16.81
CA GLY A 121 8.69 1.40 17.28
C GLY A 121 8.60 2.90 16.97
N GLU A 122 9.41 3.43 16.04
CA GLU A 122 9.40 4.88 15.70
C GLU A 122 8.10 5.33 15.00
N LEU A 123 7.29 4.40 14.48
CA LEU A 123 5.94 4.68 13.96
C LEU A 123 4.87 4.74 15.07
N GLY A 124 5.22 4.38 16.31
CA GLY A 124 4.29 4.26 17.42
C GLY A 124 3.44 2.99 17.37
N ASP A 125 2.80 2.69 18.49
CA ASP A 125 1.87 1.56 18.63
C ASP A 125 0.50 1.98 18.08
N LYS A 126 0.30 1.84 16.77
CA LYS A 126 -0.99 2.11 16.11
C LYS A 126 -1.54 0.88 15.41
#